data_ed119918dd389b2309af9b56d28a4c2a
#
_entry.id   ed119918dd389b2309af9b56d28a4c2a
#
_cell.length_a   1.000
_cell.length_b   1.000
_cell.length_c   1.000
_cell.angle_alpha   90.00
_cell.angle_beta   90.00
_cell.angle_gamma   90.00
#
_symmetry.space_group_name_H-M   'P 1'
#
loop_
_entity.id
_entity.type
_entity.pdbx_description
1 polymer ?
#
loop_
_entity_poly.entity_id
_entity_poly.type
_entity_poly.pdbx_seq_one_letter_code
_entity_poly.pdbx_strand_id
1 'polypeptide(L)'
;LLQTREQNELNQAFAAYNTRVLQPSTGSNYQSFPDVRKIWMIAVAFGLIIPFLFIIFREWANSKVRGRKDIEKLTVPFVGELPLVEFADEVQISKFKRFIGKMFSKGHSSSHKHHHSKTREKYVSHVVVEHGNRNVINEAFRVLRTNLEFMLGNNPEMKVVMTTSANPHSGKTFVSYNLAKCMSLKGKRVCAIDLDLRRRSLSHYVEKPEFGVSDYINGAVKDWRNL
;
A
#
# COMPACT_ATOMS: atom_id res chain seq x y z
N LEU A 1 33.54 80.77 63.15
CA LEU A 1 34.36 80.21 62.01
C LEU A 1 34.96 78.82 62.38
N LEU A 2 35.43 78.57 63.57
CA LEU A 2 35.97 77.24 64.02
C LEU A 2 34.85 76.17 64.12
N GLN A 3 33.71 76.52 64.73
CA GLN A 3 32.57 75.64 64.91
C GLN A 3 31.91 75.22 63.60
N THR A 4 31.91 76.17 62.63
CA THR A 4 31.34 75.84 61.26
C THR A 4 32.27 74.90 60.48
N ARG A 5 33.58 74.90 60.71
CA ARG A 5 34.52 73.93 60.14
C ARG A 5 34.34 72.54 60.71
N GLU A 6 34.30 72.46 62.04
CA GLU A 6 34.13 71.18 62.77
C GLU A 6 32.78 70.56 62.36
N GLN A 7 31.71 71.28 62.21
CA GLN A 7 30.42 70.79 61.73
C GLN A 7 30.48 70.31 60.29
N ASN A 8 31.22 70.99 59.39
CA ASN A 8 31.37 70.59 58.03
C ASN A 8 32.21 69.26 57.93
N GLU A 9 33.28 69.20 58.74
CA GLU A 9 34.10 67.93 58.77
C GLU A 9 33.31 66.76 59.34
N LEU A 10 32.51 67.01 60.37
CA LEU A 10 31.60 65.95 60.89
C LEU A 10 30.54 65.59 59.85
N ASN A 11 29.92 66.49 59.18
CA ASN A 11 28.94 66.20 58.13
C ASN A 11 29.56 65.49 56.91
N GLN A 12 30.79 65.77 56.55
CA GLN A 12 31.52 65.05 55.53
C GLN A 12 31.87 63.62 55.97
N ALA A 13 32.29 63.46 57.24
CA ALA A 13 32.58 62.14 57.81
C ALA A 13 31.29 61.29 57.89
N PHE A 14 30.16 61.88 58.28
CA PHE A 14 28.87 61.17 58.26
C PHE A 14 28.37 60.89 56.86
N ALA A 15 28.58 61.77 55.89
CA ALA A 15 28.21 61.51 54.52
C ALA A 15 29.07 60.39 53.89
N ALA A 16 30.38 60.35 54.22
CA ALA A 16 31.26 59.28 53.78
C ALA A 16 30.89 57.92 54.40
N TYR A 17 30.35 57.95 55.61
CA TYR A 17 29.94 56.70 56.29
C TYR A 17 28.61 56.11 55.80
N ASN A 18 27.72 56.96 55.26
CA ASN A 18 26.40 56.55 54.79
C ASN A 18 26.39 56.03 53.35
N THR A 19 27.45 56.21 52.59
CA THR A 19 27.57 55.68 51.22
C THR A 19 28.50 54.50 51.19
N ARG A 20 28.08 53.38 51.82
CA ARG A 20 28.73 52.10 51.66
C ARG A 20 28.16 51.45 50.39
N VAL A 21 28.95 51.37 49.33
CA VAL A 21 28.62 50.54 48.18
C VAL A 21 28.70 49.10 48.68
N LEU A 22 27.53 48.51 48.97
CA LEU A 22 27.42 47.20 49.54
C LEU A 22 27.78 46.07 48.56
N GLN A 23 27.57 46.31 47.24
CA GLN A 23 28.09 45.44 46.19
C GLN A 23 28.05 46.21 44.85
N PRO A 24 29.11 46.17 44.04
CA PRO A 24 28.96 46.55 42.62
C PRO A 24 27.97 45.54 41.99
N SER A 25 27.04 46.01 41.19
CA SER A 25 26.13 45.16 40.42
C SER A 25 26.96 44.33 39.43
N THR A 26 27.46 43.21 39.88
CA THR A 26 28.05 42.18 39.01
C THR A 26 26.92 41.47 38.32
N GLY A 27 26.41 42.05 37.23
CA GLY A 27 25.51 41.36 36.32
C GLY A 27 26.30 40.26 35.64
N SER A 28 25.88 39.01 35.84
CA SER A 28 26.37 37.90 35.03
C SER A 28 25.99 38.14 33.58
N ASN A 29 26.97 38.17 32.69
CA ASN A 29 26.74 38.28 31.24
C ASN A 29 26.08 37.00 30.66
N TYR A 30 25.80 36.02 31.47
CA TYR A 30 25.13 34.80 31.07
C TYR A 30 23.64 34.93 31.38
N GLN A 31 22.81 34.70 30.34
CA GLN A 31 21.38 34.55 30.52
C GLN A 31 21.08 33.43 31.50
N SER A 32 20.54 33.75 32.65
CA SER A 32 20.17 32.84 33.71
C SER A 32 18.87 32.06 33.35
N PHE A 33 18.05 32.68 32.51
CA PHE A 33 16.80 32.09 32.05
C PHE A 33 16.35 32.79 30.75
N PRO A 34 15.87 32.08 29.70
CA PRO A 34 15.78 30.61 29.57
C PRO A 34 17.10 29.94 29.18
N ASP A 35 17.38 28.75 29.70
CA ASP A 35 18.54 27.93 29.35
C ASP A 35 18.47 27.48 27.90
N VAL A 36 19.17 28.14 27.00
CA VAL A 36 19.17 27.84 25.55
C VAL A 36 19.52 26.38 25.27
N ARG A 37 20.43 25.78 26.03
CA ARG A 37 20.81 24.36 25.88
C ARG A 37 19.64 23.42 26.17
N LYS A 38 18.87 23.69 27.21
CA LYS A 38 17.67 22.88 27.57
C LYS A 38 16.61 22.98 26.50
N ILE A 39 16.37 24.19 25.96
CA ILE A 39 15.41 24.41 24.87
C ILE A 39 15.80 23.60 23.63
N TRP A 40 17.09 23.65 23.24
CA TRP A 40 17.57 22.88 22.11
C TRP A 40 17.45 21.38 22.32
N MET A 41 17.77 20.85 23.48
CA MET A 41 17.61 19.43 23.80
C MET A 41 16.13 19.01 23.73
N ILE A 42 15.24 19.82 24.27
CA ILE A 42 13.80 19.56 24.22
C ILE A 42 13.28 19.60 22.77
N ALA A 43 13.68 20.61 21.99
CA ALA A 43 13.29 20.75 20.61
C ALA A 43 13.74 19.54 19.74
N VAL A 44 14.98 19.10 19.93
CA VAL A 44 15.50 17.90 19.24
C VAL A 44 14.76 16.63 19.68
N ALA A 45 14.52 16.49 20.99
CA ALA A 45 13.77 15.33 21.52
C ALA A 45 12.35 15.27 20.93
N PHE A 46 11.61 16.37 20.93
CA PHE A 46 10.28 16.41 20.32
C PHE A 46 10.32 16.21 18.82
N GLY A 47 11.33 16.78 18.14
CA GLY A 47 11.54 16.61 16.70
C GLY A 47 11.76 15.16 16.29
N LEU A 48 12.33 14.32 17.15
CA LEU A 48 12.52 12.89 16.91
C LEU A 48 11.34 12.04 17.40
N ILE A 49 10.79 12.36 18.57
CA ILE A 49 9.72 11.56 19.19
C ILE A 49 8.42 11.67 18.40
N ILE A 50 8.04 12.86 17.95
CA ILE A 50 6.76 13.07 17.24
C ILE A 50 6.68 12.24 15.94
N PRO A 51 7.63 12.28 15.01
CA PRO A 51 7.58 11.45 13.81
C PRO A 51 7.65 9.95 14.11
N PHE A 52 8.39 9.55 15.15
CA PHE A 52 8.46 8.15 15.56
C PHE A 52 7.11 7.65 16.11
N LEU A 53 6.46 8.41 16.96
CA LEU A 53 5.10 8.10 17.46
C LEU A 53 4.08 8.08 16.30
N PHE A 54 4.22 8.99 15.34
CA PHE A 54 3.33 9.00 14.17
C PHE A 54 3.47 7.72 13.33
N ILE A 55 4.70 7.23 13.12
CA ILE A 55 4.95 5.97 12.40
C ILE A 55 4.34 4.79 13.16
N ILE A 56 4.55 4.71 14.49
CA ILE A 56 3.97 3.65 15.33
C ILE A 56 2.44 3.69 15.28
N PHE A 57 1.85 4.87 15.42
CA PHE A 57 0.41 5.05 15.36
C PHE A 57 -0.16 4.62 14.00
N ARG A 58 0.50 5.03 12.92
CA ARG A 58 0.13 4.62 11.55
C ARG A 58 0.22 3.11 11.35
N GLU A 59 1.24 2.47 11.92
CA GLU A 59 1.40 1.02 11.84
C GLU A 59 0.34 0.30 12.69
N TRP A 60 0.06 0.79 13.87
CA TRP A 60 -0.98 0.24 14.74
C TRP A 60 -2.39 0.39 14.16
N ALA A 61 -2.68 1.52 13.50
CA ALA A 61 -3.95 1.75 12.82
C ALA A 61 -4.11 0.96 11.50
N ASN A 62 -3.06 0.27 11.03
CA ASN A 62 -3.07 -0.46 9.78
C ASN A 62 -3.65 -1.86 9.98
N SER A 63 -4.91 -2.05 9.62
CA SER A 63 -5.63 -3.33 9.68
C SER A 63 -5.47 -4.23 8.45
N LYS A 64 -4.49 -3.94 7.58
CA LYS A 64 -4.27 -4.73 6.35
C LYS A 64 -3.55 -6.03 6.68
N VAL A 65 -4.08 -7.13 6.15
CA VAL A 65 -3.41 -8.43 6.18
C VAL A 65 -2.16 -8.38 5.31
N ARG A 66 -1.00 -8.65 5.88
CA ARG A 66 0.31 -8.63 5.19
C ARG A 66 0.92 -10.00 4.99
N GLY A 67 0.44 -10.99 5.72
CA GLY A 67 1.01 -12.33 5.61
C GLY A 67 0.32 -13.37 6.49
N ARG A 68 0.88 -14.57 6.48
CA ARG A 68 0.37 -15.73 7.19
C ARG A 68 0.13 -15.49 8.70
N LYS A 69 1.02 -14.74 9.37
CA LYS A 69 0.92 -14.47 10.81
C LYS A 69 -0.36 -13.75 11.22
N ASP A 70 -0.90 -12.92 10.34
CA ASP A 70 -2.13 -12.16 10.60
C ASP A 70 -3.37 -13.06 10.53
N ILE A 71 -3.28 -14.16 9.76
CA ILE A 71 -4.35 -15.12 9.52
C ILE A 71 -4.29 -16.29 10.52
N GLU A 72 -3.14 -16.54 11.13
CA GLU A 72 -2.90 -17.68 12.03
C GLU A 72 -3.84 -17.70 13.25
N LYS A 73 -4.39 -16.53 13.62
CA LYS A 73 -5.39 -16.39 14.70
C LYS A 73 -6.81 -16.80 14.28
N LEU A 74 -7.03 -17.01 12.98
CA LEU A 74 -8.33 -17.43 12.46
C LEU A 74 -8.45 -18.96 12.56
N THR A 75 -9.65 -19.43 12.87
CA THR A 75 -9.97 -20.86 12.94
C THR A 75 -10.02 -21.55 11.56
N VAL A 76 -9.76 -20.80 10.48
CA VAL A 76 -9.85 -21.26 9.09
C VAL A 76 -8.49 -21.77 8.63
N PRO A 77 -8.42 -22.94 7.98
CA PRO A 77 -7.17 -23.48 7.49
C PRO A 77 -6.59 -22.57 6.40
N PHE A 78 -5.29 -22.31 6.51
CA PHE A 78 -4.55 -21.54 5.52
C PHE A 78 -4.17 -22.43 4.33
N VAL A 79 -4.68 -22.13 3.15
CA VAL A 79 -4.45 -22.92 1.93
C VAL A 79 -3.18 -22.48 1.20
N GLY A 80 -2.87 -21.21 1.18
CA GLY A 80 -1.67 -20.68 0.52
C GLY A 80 -1.72 -19.18 0.32
N GLU A 81 -0.60 -18.66 -0.15
CA GLU A 81 -0.45 -17.25 -0.55
C GLU A 81 0.05 -17.18 -1.98
N LEU A 82 -0.41 -16.17 -2.69
CA LEU A 82 0.01 -15.88 -4.05
C LEU A 82 0.76 -14.56 -4.06
N PRO A 83 1.95 -14.50 -4.70
CA PRO A 83 2.66 -13.25 -4.84
C PRO A 83 1.85 -12.27 -5.67
N LEU A 84 1.95 -10.98 -5.33
CA LEU A 84 1.37 -9.92 -6.16
C LEU A 84 2.09 -9.91 -7.51
N VAL A 85 1.33 -10.12 -8.58
CA VAL A 85 1.83 -9.99 -9.94
C VAL A 85 1.54 -8.57 -10.40
N GLU A 86 2.57 -7.75 -10.47
CA GLU A 86 2.50 -6.52 -11.23
C GLU A 86 2.60 -6.90 -12.71
N PHE A 87 1.46 -6.98 -13.38
CA PHE A 87 1.47 -6.95 -14.84
C PHE A 87 2.01 -5.57 -15.22
N ALA A 88 3.25 -5.54 -15.71
CA ALA A 88 3.84 -4.32 -16.21
C ALA A 88 2.93 -3.82 -17.35
N ASP A 89 2.07 -2.87 -17.01
CA ASP A 89 1.27 -2.18 -18.02
C ASP A 89 2.26 -1.49 -18.96
N GLU A 90 2.38 -1.98 -20.19
CA GLU A 90 3.09 -1.29 -21.29
C GLU A 90 2.62 0.16 -21.46
N VAL A 91 1.47 0.48 -20.87
CA VAL A 91 0.87 1.82 -20.82
C VAL A 91 1.72 2.81 -20.00
N GLN A 92 2.44 2.39 -18.98
CA GLN A 92 3.31 3.28 -18.20
C GLN A 92 4.56 3.70 -18.99
N ILE A 93 5.14 2.78 -19.75
CA ILE A 93 6.31 3.07 -20.59
C ILE A 93 5.93 4.03 -21.73
N SER A 94 4.73 3.92 -22.29
CA SER A 94 4.25 4.83 -23.34
C SER A 94 3.99 6.25 -22.81
N LYS A 95 3.46 6.39 -21.61
CA LYS A 95 3.27 7.70 -20.94
C LYS A 95 4.60 8.38 -20.62
N PHE A 96 5.57 7.63 -20.14
CA PHE A 96 6.90 8.14 -19.85
C PHE A 96 7.68 8.53 -21.11
N LYS A 97 7.62 7.70 -22.18
CA LYS A 97 8.16 8.06 -23.52
C LYS A 97 7.47 9.28 -24.11
N ARG A 98 6.15 9.42 -23.93
CA ARG A 98 5.39 10.58 -24.41
C ARG A 98 5.71 11.85 -23.61
N PHE A 99 5.99 11.72 -22.32
CA PHE A 99 6.43 12.84 -21.46
C PHE A 99 7.84 13.30 -21.84
N ILE A 100 8.78 12.38 -22.03
CA ILE A 100 10.15 12.69 -22.49
C ILE A 100 10.13 13.24 -23.93
N GLY A 101 9.33 12.68 -24.82
CA GLY A 101 9.17 13.17 -26.18
C GLY A 101 8.61 14.61 -26.25
N LYS A 102 7.70 14.98 -25.36
CA LYS A 102 7.21 16.35 -25.22
C LYS A 102 8.25 17.32 -24.66
N MET A 103 9.18 16.83 -23.86
CA MET A 103 10.23 17.65 -23.24
C MET A 103 11.37 17.97 -24.24
N PHE A 104 11.57 17.11 -25.23
CA PHE A 104 12.61 17.26 -26.26
C PHE A 104 12.11 17.72 -27.64
N SER A 105 10.79 17.81 -27.87
CA SER A 105 10.23 18.26 -29.15
C SER A 105 9.76 19.70 -29.05
N LYS A 106 10.71 20.64 -29.14
CA LYS A 106 10.44 22.00 -29.58
C LYS A 106 10.72 22.07 -31.09
N GLY A 107 9.64 22.15 -31.87
CA GLY A 107 9.69 22.53 -33.28
C GLY A 107 9.36 21.41 -34.28
N HIS A 108 8.16 21.29 -34.72
CA HIS A 108 7.64 21.35 -36.07
C HIS A 108 6.18 20.92 -36.08
N SER A 109 5.37 21.86 -36.51
CA SER A 109 3.96 21.71 -36.83
C SER A 109 3.86 20.90 -38.14
N SER A 110 3.14 19.76 -38.12
CA SER A 110 2.46 19.28 -39.31
C SER A 110 1.22 18.47 -38.92
N SER A 111 0.10 19.00 -39.39
CA SER A 111 -1.22 18.45 -39.38
C SER A 111 -1.24 17.05 -40.04
N HIS A 112 -1.68 16.03 -39.32
CA HIS A 112 -2.19 14.82 -39.93
C HIS A 112 -3.46 14.31 -39.21
N LYS A 113 -4.46 14.08 -40.07
CA LYS A 113 -5.83 13.68 -39.81
C LYS A 113 -5.94 12.49 -38.86
N HIS A 114 -6.84 12.62 -37.88
CA HIS A 114 -7.26 11.53 -37.02
C HIS A 114 -7.94 10.43 -37.82
N HIS A 115 -7.23 9.35 -38.05
CA HIS A 115 -7.83 8.04 -38.24
C HIS A 115 -8.17 7.51 -36.83
N HIS A 116 -9.45 7.34 -36.54
CA HIS A 116 -9.94 6.55 -35.43
C HIS A 116 -9.48 5.09 -35.61
N SER A 117 -8.27 4.78 -35.21
CA SER A 117 -7.87 3.44 -34.91
C SER A 117 -8.55 3.10 -33.60
N LYS A 118 -9.64 2.33 -33.65
CA LYS A 118 -10.13 1.56 -32.50
C LYS A 118 -8.95 0.71 -32.04
N THR A 119 -8.23 1.18 -31.05
CA THR A 119 -7.25 0.39 -30.32
C THR A 119 -8.05 -0.77 -29.72
N ARG A 120 -8.00 -1.95 -30.38
CA ARG A 120 -8.36 -3.19 -29.72
C ARG A 120 -7.54 -3.19 -28.45
N GLU A 121 -8.20 -3.01 -27.32
CA GLU A 121 -7.60 -3.31 -26.01
C GLU A 121 -7.07 -4.74 -26.14
N LYS A 122 -5.77 -4.86 -26.27
CA LYS A 122 -5.08 -6.13 -26.27
C LYS A 122 -5.25 -6.62 -24.85
N TYR A 123 -6.25 -7.46 -24.61
CA TYR A 123 -6.46 -8.10 -23.34
C TYR A 123 -5.17 -8.84 -23.01
N VAL A 124 -4.41 -8.30 -22.05
CA VAL A 124 -3.24 -8.98 -21.53
C VAL A 124 -3.76 -10.28 -20.95
N SER A 125 -3.27 -11.39 -21.47
CA SER A 125 -3.65 -12.70 -20.98
C SER A 125 -3.27 -12.79 -19.51
N HIS A 126 -4.25 -12.67 -18.61
CA HIS A 126 -4.07 -12.84 -17.17
C HIS A 126 -3.86 -14.30 -16.77
N VAL A 127 -3.68 -15.18 -17.76
CA VAL A 127 -3.35 -16.58 -17.54
C VAL A 127 -1.85 -16.66 -17.33
N VAL A 128 -1.43 -16.92 -16.10
CA VAL A 128 -0.01 -17.00 -15.71
C VAL A 128 0.46 -18.43 -15.51
N VAL A 129 -0.49 -19.38 -15.41
CA VAL A 129 -0.17 -20.79 -15.22
C VAL A 129 0.03 -21.48 -16.57
N GLU A 130 1.26 -21.90 -16.83
CA GLU A 130 1.68 -22.55 -18.06
C GLU A 130 2.41 -23.86 -17.79
N HIS A 131 2.33 -24.79 -18.77
CA HIS A 131 3.05 -26.04 -18.70
C HIS A 131 4.57 -25.82 -18.80
N GLY A 132 5.33 -26.40 -17.88
CA GLY A 132 6.80 -26.31 -17.88
C GLY A 132 7.37 -25.01 -17.32
N ASN A 133 6.58 -23.99 -17.11
CA ASN A 133 7.03 -22.72 -16.54
C ASN A 133 7.23 -22.86 -15.00
N ARG A 134 8.44 -22.51 -14.51
CA ARG A 134 8.85 -22.61 -13.10
C ARG A 134 9.00 -21.24 -12.43
N ASN A 135 8.33 -20.21 -12.93
CA ASN A 135 8.35 -18.93 -12.25
C ASN A 135 7.63 -19.02 -10.87
N VAL A 136 7.89 -18.04 -10.01
CA VAL A 136 7.40 -18.02 -8.62
C VAL A 136 5.88 -18.15 -8.54
N ILE A 137 5.15 -17.54 -9.48
CA ILE A 137 3.69 -17.58 -9.46
C ILE A 137 3.15 -18.96 -9.86
N ASN A 138 3.76 -19.65 -10.83
CA ASN A 138 3.38 -21.01 -11.19
C ASN A 138 3.60 -21.96 -10.01
N GLU A 139 4.73 -21.84 -9.31
CA GLU A 139 4.98 -22.64 -8.12
C GLU A 139 3.98 -22.33 -7.01
N ALA A 140 3.63 -21.07 -6.80
CA ALA A 140 2.62 -20.70 -5.82
C ALA A 140 1.24 -21.32 -6.13
N PHE A 141 0.83 -21.34 -7.41
CA PHE A 141 -0.39 -22.06 -7.83
C PHE A 141 -0.29 -23.57 -7.68
N ARG A 142 0.88 -24.18 -7.89
CA ARG A 142 1.09 -25.62 -7.64
C ARG A 142 0.96 -25.95 -6.17
N VAL A 143 1.55 -25.13 -5.29
CA VAL A 143 1.42 -25.28 -3.83
C VAL A 143 -0.05 -25.12 -3.42
N LEU A 144 -0.72 -24.07 -3.90
CA LEU A 144 -2.13 -23.81 -3.62
C LEU A 144 -3.01 -25.02 -4.03
N ARG A 145 -2.81 -25.53 -5.25
CA ARG A 145 -3.50 -26.73 -5.73
C ARG A 145 -3.23 -27.94 -4.82
N THR A 146 -1.98 -28.21 -4.48
CA THR A 146 -1.61 -29.35 -3.68
C THR A 146 -2.26 -29.28 -2.30
N ASN A 147 -2.21 -28.13 -1.64
CA ASN A 147 -2.84 -27.92 -0.35
C ASN A 147 -4.37 -28.09 -0.43
N LEU A 148 -4.98 -27.56 -1.49
CA LEU A 148 -6.41 -27.74 -1.73
C LEU A 148 -6.75 -29.22 -1.95
N GLU A 149 -5.95 -29.95 -2.73
CA GLU A 149 -6.13 -31.40 -2.94
C GLU A 149 -6.02 -32.19 -1.63
N PHE A 150 -5.10 -31.84 -0.75
CA PHE A 150 -5.00 -32.45 0.58
C PHE A 150 -6.25 -32.19 1.43
N MET A 151 -6.79 -30.98 1.39
CA MET A 151 -7.98 -30.64 2.13
C MET A 151 -9.23 -31.37 1.59
N LEU A 152 -9.31 -31.53 0.28
CA LEU A 152 -10.39 -32.23 -0.40
C LEU A 152 -10.23 -33.76 -0.37
N GLY A 153 -8.98 -34.26 -0.25
CA GLY A 153 -8.62 -35.67 -0.37
C GLY A 153 -9.28 -36.59 0.63
N ASN A 154 -9.70 -36.06 1.78
CA ASN A 154 -10.44 -36.81 2.81
C ASN A 154 -11.94 -36.90 2.52
N ASN A 155 -12.44 -36.22 1.48
CA ASN A 155 -13.84 -36.25 1.12
C ASN A 155 -14.03 -36.30 -0.41
N PRO A 156 -14.18 -37.49 -1.00
CA PRO A 156 -14.28 -37.71 -2.45
C PRO A 156 -15.57 -37.09 -3.05
N GLU A 157 -16.56 -36.78 -2.23
CA GLU A 157 -17.81 -36.11 -2.66
C GLU A 157 -17.61 -34.61 -2.92
N MET A 158 -16.56 -34.00 -2.38
CA MET A 158 -16.26 -32.59 -2.60
C MET A 158 -15.66 -32.37 -3.99
N LYS A 159 -16.49 -31.95 -4.94
CA LYS A 159 -16.11 -31.65 -6.34
C LYS A 159 -16.26 -30.18 -6.71
N VAL A 160 -16.82 -29.37 -5.84
CA VAL A 160 -17.10 -27.95 -6.09
C VAL A 160 -16.29 -27.09 -5.16
N VAL A 161 -15.57 -26.14 -5.75
CA VAL A 161 -14.79 -25.11 -5.03
C VAL A 161 -15.34 -23.74 -5.39
N MET A 162 -15.70 -22.95 -4.40
CA MET A 162 -16.18 -21.58 -4.59
C MET A 162 -15.15 -20.59 -4.08
N THR A 163 -14.81 -19.60 -4.91
CA THR A 163 -13.92 -18.50 -4.52
C THR A 163 -14.72 -17.24 -4.23
N THR A 164 -14.58 -16.70 -3.04
CA THR A 164 -15.24 -15.47 -2.62
C THR A 164 -14.27 -14.47 -2.00
N SER A 165 -14.66 -13.22 -1.89
CA SER A 165 -13.89 -12.20 -1.17
C SER A 165 -14.80 -11.07 -0.67
N ALA A 166 -14.38 -10.40 0.39
CA ALA A 166 -15.10 -9.26 0.96
C ALA A 166 -15.10 -8.03 0.04
N ASN A 167 -14.00 -7.80 -0.68
CA ASN A 167 -13.82 -6.60 -1.50
C ASN A 167 -13.88 -6.90 -3.01
N PRO A 168 -14.39 -5.98 -3.83
CA PRO A 168 -14.23 -6.06 -5.28
C PRO A 168 -12.74 -5.95 -5.66
N HIS A 169 -12.39 -6.46 -6.82
CA HIS A 169 -11.01 -6.45 -7.36
C HIS A 169 -9.95 -7.16 -6.50
N SER A 170 -10.36 -8.08 -5.63
CA SER A 170 -9.44 -8.89 -4.78
C SER A 170 -8.77 -10.04 -5.52
N GLY A 171 -8.96 -10.17 -6.84
CA GLY A 171 -8.34 -11.22 -7.64
C GLY A 171 -9.11 -12.55 -7.69
N LYS A 172 -10.38 -12.61 -7.26
CA LYS A 172 -11.20 -13.85 -7.28
C LYS A 172 -11.10 -14.61 -8.60
N THR A 173 -11.46 -13.94 -9.69
CA THR A 173 -11.49 -14.53 -11.03
C THR A 173 -10.10 -14.97 -11.48
N PHE A 174 -9.07 -14.16 -11.18
CA PHE A 174 -7.68 -14.49 -11.44
C PHE A 174 -7.26 -15.80 -10.74
N VAL A 175 -7.56 -15.89 -9.44
CA VAL A 175 -7.22 -17.08 -8.65
C VAL A 175 -8.01 -18.30 -9.12
N SER A 176 -9.32 -18.17 -9.32
CA SER A 176 -10.17 -19.30 -9.75
C SER A 176 -9.75 -19.84 -11.10
N TYR A 177 -9.52 -18.97 -12.08
CA TYR A 177 -9.17 -19.41 -13.43
C TYR A 177 -7.78 -20.06 -13.50
N ASN A 178 -6.78 -19.43 -12.88
CA ASN A 178 -5.43 -19.98 -12.87
C ASN A 178 -5.33 -21.28 -12.03
N LEU A 179 -6.12 -21.41 -10.97
CA LEU A 179 -6.22 -22.65 -10.21
C LEU A 179 -6.89 -23.75 -11.05
N ALA A 180 -7.98 -23.46 -11.74
CA ALA A 180 -8.64 -24.38 -12.67
C ALA A 180 -7.67 -24.84 -13.77
N LYS A 181 -6.90 -23.92 -14.36
CA LYS A 181 -5.84 -24.24 -15.32
C LYS A 181 -4.77 -25.14 -14.71
N CYS A 182 -4.32 -24.83 -13.48
CA CYS A 182 -3.32 -25.64 -12.77
C CYS A 182 -3.81 -27.07 -12.50
N MET A 183 -5.09 -27.26 -12.19
CA MET A 183 -5.71 -28.58 -12.04
C MET A 183 -5.84 -29.31 -13.38
N SER A 184 -6.23 -28.61 -14.43
CA SER A 184 -6.32 -29.15 -15.79
C SER A 184 -4.97 -29.67 -16.29
N LEU A 185 -3.89 -28.93 -16.04
CA LEU A 185 -2.52 -29.37 -16.40
C LEU A 185 -2.08 -30.67 -15.70
N LYS A 186 -2.74 -31.03 -14.59
CA LYS A 186 -2.57 -32.34 -13.92
C LYS A 186 -3.47 -33.45 -14.50
N GLY A 187 -4.21 -33.17 -15.55
CA GLY A 187 -5.11 -34.15 -16.20
C GLY A 187 -6.51 -34.19 -15.60
N LYS A 188 -6.88 -33.31 -14.66
CA LYS A 188 -8.24 -33.26 -14.13
C LYS A 188 -9.17 -32.52 -15.10
N ARG A 189 -10.39 -33.01 -15.25
CA ARG A 189 -11.46 -32.32 -15.96
C ARG A 189 -12.04 -31.24 -15.01
N VAL A 190 -11.91 -29.98 -15.38
CA VAL A 190 -12.34 -28.84 -14.56
C VAL A 190 -13.25 -27.94 -15.37
N CYS A 191 -14.35 -27.53 -14.78
CA CYS A 191 -15.26 -26.52 -15.31
C CYS A 191 -15.19 -25.28 -14.42
N ALA A 192 -14.92 -24.12 -15.01
CA ALA A 192 -14.95 -22.84 -14.31
C ALA A 192 -16.27 -22.12 -14.65
N ILE A 193 -17.03 -21.75 -13.63
CA ILE A 193 -18.32 -21.09 -13.76
C ILE A 193 -18.22 -19.70 -13.15
N ASP A 194 -18.52 -18.66 -13.93
CA ASP A 194 -18.62 -17.29 -13.43
C ASP A 194 -20.04 -17.00 -12.95
N LEU A 195 -20.20 -16.88 -11.65
CA LEU A 195 -21.46 -16.50 -11.02
C LEU A 195 -21.54 -14.98 -10.73
N ASP A 196 -20.53 -14.21 -11.11
CA ASP A 196 -20.61 -12.75 -11.08
C ASP A 196 -21.35 -12.24 -12.34
N LEU A 197 -22.66 -12.44 -12.38
CA LEU A 197 -23.53 -12.04 -13.49
C LEU A 197 -23.46 -10.53 -13.79
N ARG A 198 -22.98 -9.74 -12.86
CA ARG A 198 -22.87 -8.30 -13.00
C ARG A 198 -21.62 -7.88 -13.79
N ARG A 199 -20.49 -8.55 -13.59
CA ARG A 199 -19.19 -8.08 -14.13
C ARG A 199 -18.54 -9.00 -15.14
N ARG A 200 -19.04 -10.19 -15.41
CA ARG A 200 -18.57 -11.14 -16.43
C ARG A 200 -17.04 -11.22 -16.56
N SER A 201 -16.34 -11.28 -15.42
CA SER A 201 -14.87 -11.16 -15.40
C SER A 201 -14.17 -12.34 -16.07
N LEU A 202 -14.77 -13.52 -16.05
CA LEU A 202 -14.21 -14.72 -16.66
C LEU A 202 -14.16 -14.64 -18.19
N SER A 203 -15.10 -13.92 -18.82
CA SER A 203 -15.13 -13.70 -20.27
C SER A 203 -13.90 -12.99 -20.83
N HIS A 204 -13.07 -12.38 -19.97
CA HIS A 204 -11.80 -11.79 -20.38
C HIS A 204 -10.68 -12.81 -20.55
N TYR A 205 -10.85 -14.02 -20.03
CA TYR A 205 -9.86 -15.11 -20.09
C TYR A 205 -10.11 -16.10 -21.22
N VAL A 206 -11.32 -16.11 -21.76
CA VAL A 206 -11.76 -17.01 -22.81
C VAL A 206 -12.44 -16.24 -23.94
N GLU A 207 -12.56 -16.84 -25.11
CA GLU A 207 -13.40 -16.30 -26.17
C GLU A 207 -14.85 -16.17 -25.65
N LYS A 208 -15.49 -15.05 -25.98
CA LYS A 208 -16.86 -14.79 -25.54
C LYS A 208 -17.79 -15.90 -26.08
N PRO A 209 -18.40 -16.71 -25.20
CA PRO A 209 -19.42 -17.65 -25.63
C PRO A 209 -20.66 -16.87 -26.10
N GLU A 210 -21.38 -17.45 -27.06
CA GLU A 210 -22.63 -16.89 -27.56
C GLU A 210 -23.70 -16.86 -26.48
N PHE A 211 -23.76 -17.92 -25.67
CA PHE A 211 -24.65 -18.07 -24.53
C PHE A 211 -23.88 -18.20 -23.23
N GLY A 212 -24.49 -17.78 -22.13
CA GLY A 212 -23.89 -17.83 -20.80
C GLY A 212 -24.84 -18.35 -19.75
N VAL A 213 -24.36 -18.41 -18.51
CA VAL A 213 -25.16 -18.87 -17.34
C VAL A 213 -26.47 -18.09 -17.21
N SER A 214 -26.49 -16.81 -17.55
CA SER A 214 -27.70 -15.99 -17.53
C SER A 214 -28.77 -16.50 -18.50
N ASP A 215 -28.38 -16.96 -19.69
CA ASP A 215 -29.29 -17.44 -20.72
C ASP A 215 -29.89 -18.79 -20.33
N TYR A 216 -29.11 -19.61 -19.64
CA TYR A 216 -29.59 -20.85 -19.06
C TYR A 216 -30.61 -20.60 -17.92
N ILE A 217 -30.29 -19.68 -17.00
CA ILE A 217 -31.20 -19.34 -15.88
C ILE A 217 -32.52 -18.74 -16.40
N ASN A 218 -32.46 -17.91 -17.45
CA ASN A 218 -33.63 -17.30 -18.06
C ASN A 218 -34.42 -18.27 -18.97
N GLY A 219 -33.95 -19.51 -19.16
CA GLY A 219 -34.59 -20.52 -19.98
C GLY A 219 -34.43 -20.35 -21.49
N ALA A 220 -33.59 -19.40 -21.94
CA ALA A 220 -33.25 -19.21 -23.35
C ALA A 220 -32.45 -20.42 -23.88
N VAL A 221 -31.61 -21.02 -23.06
CA VAL A 221 -30.89 -22.25 -23.32
C VAL A 221 -31.39 -23.33 -22.35
N LYS A 222 -31.92 -24.42 -22.87
CA LYS A 222 -32.49 -25.51 -22.05
C LYS A 222 -31.43 -26.53 -21.59
N ASP A 223 -30.38 -26.72 -22.33
CA ASP A 223 -29.31 -27.64 -22.00
C ASP A 223 -28.02 -26.89 -21.71
N TRP A 224 -27.52 -27.03 -20.47
CA TRP A 224 -26.27 -26.41 -20.03
C TRP A 224 -25.04 -26.87 -20.83
N ARG A 225 -25.14 -27.99 -21.58
CA ARG A 225 -24.05 -28.48 -22.45
C ARG A 225 -23.84 -27.59 -23.67
N ASN A 226 -24.78 -26.71 -23.96
CA ASN A 226 -24.71 -25.75 -25.06
C ASN A 226 -24.16 -24.39 -24.63
N LEU A 227 -23.69 -24.28 -23.40
CA LEU A 227 -22.98 -23.12 -22.86
C LEU A 227 -21.45 -23.23 -23.16
#